data_661a5f04539720e1c6d90e6ef678d9f8
#
_entry.id   661a5f04539720e1c6d90e6ef678d9f8
#
_cell.length_a   1.000
_cell.length_b   1.000
_cell.length_c   1.000
_cell.angle_alpha   90.00
_cell.angle_beta   90.00
_cell.angle_gamma   90.00
#
_symmetry.space_group_name_H-M   'P 1'
#
loop_
_entity.id
_entity.type
_entity.pdbx_description
1 polymer ?
#
loop_
_entity_poly.entity_id
_entity_poly.type
_entity_poly.pdbx_seq_one_letter_code
_entity_poly.pdbx_strand_id
1 'polypeptide(L)'
;MKLTVVGCSPAWPNPGGAQSGYLVEGEGRLLLDCGPGVLARLREREPWPRVDAIAITHFHLDHWGDLVPWAFGAMFGAGQGSPPPELWLPPGGLETLASFGESFGVDSMFDGVFRPREYEDGVPFVAAGFDVTPVRLVHFGLATFGLRVSDGRRTLAYSGDSAPTPALAELARGADLFLCEATLDQPDPTAADGERGHLTADEAVAAFRASGAGRLVVIHRPDELPLDEGVERAHDGLELTL
;
A
#
# COMPACT_ATOMS: atom_id res chain seq x y z
N MET A 1 4.38 13.43 11.29
CA MET A 1 3.72 12.38 10.51
C MET A 1 3.41 11.21 11.44
N LYS A 2 2.17 10.70 11.43
CA LYS A 2 1.77 9.49 12.15
C LYS A 2 1.39 8.41 11.14
N LEU A 3 1.80 7.17 11.37
CA LEU A 3 1.43 6.00 10.59
C LEU A 3 0.60 5.05 11.46
N THR A 4 -0.50 4.55 10.92
CA THR A 4 -1.24 3.42 11.47
C THR A 4 -1.24 2.28 10.45
N VAL A 5 -0.76 1.11 10.86
CA VAL A 5 -0.90 -0.13 10.08
C VAL A 5 -2.34 -0.60 10.26
N VAL A 6 -3.17 -0.44 9.23
CA VAL A 6 -4.58 -0.86 9.25
C VAL A 6 -4.68 -2.35 8.95
N GLY A 7 -3.87 -2.81 8.00
CA GLY A 7 -3.68 -4.19 7.63
C GLY A 7 -2.31 -4.40 6.99
N CYS A 8 -1.71 -5.57 7.21
CA CYS A 8 -0.38 -5.90 6.69
C CYS A 8 -0.22 -7.38 6.33
N SER A 9 -1.32 -8.11 6.20
CA SER A 9 -1.30 -9.51 5.75
C SER A 9 -0.88 -9.60 4.27
N PRO A 10 -0.29 -10.72 3.85
CA PRO A 10 -0.03 -11.01 2.44
C PRO A 10 -1.33 -11.30 1.66
N ALA A 11 -1.21 -11.76 0.41
CA ALA A 11 -2.34 -12.06 -0.48
C ALA A 11 -3.37 -13.04 0.12
N TRP A 12 -2.95 -13.92 1.05
CA TRP A 12 -3.85 -14.63 1.95
C TRP A 12 -3.78 -13.99 3.35
N PRO A 13 -4.93 -13.69 3.97
CA PRO A 13 -4.90 -12.95 5.23
C PRO A 13 -4.36 -13.81 6.37
N ASN A 14 -3.53 -13.22 7.22
CA ASN A 14 -3.17 -13.77 8.52
C ASN A 14 -4.46 -13.94 9.37
N PRO A 15 -4.54 -14.90 10.29
CA PRO A 15 -5.74 -15.13 11.08
C PRO A 15 -6.24 -13.85 11.79
N GLY A 16 -7.43 -13.38 11.39
CA GLY A 16 -8.03 -12.14 11.90
C GLY A 16 -7.39 -10.84 11.37
N GLY A 17 -6.41 -10.93 10.46
CA GLY A 17 -5.73 -9.78 9.86
C GLY A 17 -6.46 -9.21 8.65
N ALA A 18 -6.23 -7.92 8.37
CA ALA A 18 -6.56 -7.28 7.11
C ALA A 18 -5.35 -7.31 6.15
N GLN A 19 -5.62 -7.23 4.85
CA GLN A 19 -4.58 -7.15 3.83
C GLN A 19 -4.01 -5.72 3.75
N SER A 20 -3.22 -5.40 2.73
CA SER A 20 -2.43 -4.17 2.70
C SER A 20 -3.25 -2.90 2.85
N GLY A 21 -2.94 -2.10 3.87
CA GLY A 21 -3.53 -0.78 4.10
C GLY A 21 -2.81 -0.02 5.21
N TYR A 22 -2.25 1.15 4.87
CA TYR A 22 -1.42 1.95 5.79
C TYR A 22 -1.91 3.39 5.81
N LEU A 23 -2.45 3.84 6.94
CA LEU A 23 -2.99 5.19 7.08
C LEU A 23 -1.90 6.14 7.58
N VAL A 24 -1.57 7.14 6.75
CA VAL A 24 -0.62 8.22 7.06
C VAL A 24 -1.41 9.47 7.42
N GLU A 25 -1.15 10.03 8.58
CA GLU A 25 -1.84 11.21 9.11
C GLU A 25 -0.86 12.37 9.34
N GLY A 26 -1.27 13.57 8.91
CA GLY A 26 -0.55 14.83 9.03
C GLY A 26 -1.48 16.01 8.86
N GLU A 27 -1.28 16.85 7.83
CA GLU A 27 -2.26 17.89 7.45
C GLU A 27 -3.58 17.28 6.97
N GLY A 28 -3.50 16.13 6.28
CA GLY A 28 -4.62 15.32 5.87
C GLY A 28 -4.39 13.84 6.19
N ARG A 29 -5.23 12.97 5.61
CA ARG A 29 -5.22 11.52 5.82
C ARG A 29 -5.06 10.81 4.49
N LEU A 30 -3.88 10.22 4.28
CA LEU A 30 -3.52 9.43 3.09
C LEU A 30 -3.54 7.95 3.44
N LEU A 31 -4.33 7.16 2.73
CA LEU A 31 -4.31 5.69 2.81
C LEU A 31 -3.45 5.13 1.67
N LEU A 32 -2.41 4.39 2.02
CA LEU A 32 -1.58 3.63 1.08
C LEU A 32 -2.13 2.22 0.99
N ASP A 33 -2.61 1.83 -0.16
CA ASP A 33 -3.39 0.63 -0.46
C ASP A 33 -4.70 0.50 0.35
N CYS A 34 -5.63 -0.30 -0.17
CA CYS A 34 -6.94 -0.53 0.40
C CYS A 34 -7.38 -1.98 0.14
N GLY A 35 -6.61 -2.93 0.67
CA GLY A 35 -6.87 -4.36 0.55
C GLY A 35 -8.05 -4.83 1.40
N PRO A 36 -8.55 -6.06 1.15
CA PRO A 36 -9.63 -6.66 1.92
C PRO A 36 -9.46 -6.61 3.43
N GLY A 37 -10.48 -6.11 4.12
CA GLY A 37 -10.51 -5.94 5.59
C GLY A 37 -10.10 -4.55 6.06
N VAL A 38 -9.44 -3.74 5.24
CA VAL A 38 -8.99 -2.38 5.59
C VAL A 38 -10.16 -1.47 5.91
N LEU A 39 -11.21 -1.45 5.07
CA LEU A 39 -12.39 -0.65 5.33
C LEU A 39 -13.08 -1.06 6.63
N ALA A 40 -13.19 -2.36 6.90
CA ALA A 40 -13.79 -2.87 8.13
C ALA A 40 -13.01 -2.39 9.37
N ARG A 41 -11.68 -2.47 9.36
CA ARG A 41 -10.80 -1.98 10.43
C ARG A 41 -10.90 -0.46 10.65
N LEU A 42 -10.94 0.32 9.58
CA LEU A 42 -11.14 1.77 9.68
C LEU A 42 -12.49 2.10 10.32
N ARG A 43 -13.54 1.33 9.99
CA ARG A 43 -14.88 1.51 10.55
C ARG A 43 -15.04 1.06 12.01
N GLU A 44 -14.11 0.33 12.57
CA GLU A 44 -14.06 0.08 14.01
C GLU A 44 -13.80 1.38 14.81
N ARG A 45 -13.15 2.38 14.17
CA ARG A 45 -12.76 3.63 14.82
C ARG A 45 -13.76 4.76 14.58
N GLU A 46 -14.45 4.76 13.44
CA GLU A 46 -15.41 5.80 13.04
C GLU A 46 -16.51 5.21 12.12
N PRO A 47 -17.75 5.72 12.15
CA PRO A 47 -18.86 5.16 11.37
C PRO A 47 -18.58 5.08 9.87
N TRP A 48 -17.86 6.07 9.33
CA TRP A 48 -17.31 6.09 7.99
C TRP A 48 -15.94 6.76 8.00
N PRO A 49 -14.90 6.13 7.42
CA PRO A 49 -13.56 6.68 7.51
C PRO A 49 -13.42 7.96 6.70
N ARG A 50 -12.87 8.98 7.35
CA ARG A 50 -12.47 10.22 6.66
C ARG A 50 -11.04 10.03 6.16
N VAL A 51 -10.92 9.78 4.85
CA VAL A 51 -9.67 9.68 4.12
C VAL A 51 -9.72 10.71 2.99
N ASP A 52 -8.70 11.54 2.89
CA ASP A 52 -8.64 12.61 1.88
C ASP A 52 -8.13 12.08 0.55
N ALA A 53 -7.20 11.12 0.60
CA ALA A 53 -6.65 10.45 -0.58
C ALA A 53 -6.32 8.98 -0.30
N ILE A 54 -6.45 8.15 -1.33
CA ILE A 54 -6.01 6.75 -1.37
C ILE A 54 -5.00 6.63 -2.52
N ALA A 55 -3.87 5.96 -2.29
CA ALA A 55 -2.88 5.70 -3.32
C ALA A 55 -2.62 4.19 -3.42
N ILE A 56 -2.88 3.60 -4.58
CA ILE A 56 -2.75 2.18 -4.86
C ILE A 56 -1.41 1.91 -5.52
N THR A 57 -0.67 0.92 -5.01
CA THR A 57 0.65 0.55 -5.53
C THR A 57 0.57 -0.27 -6.81
N HIS A 58 -0.35 -1.22 -6.86
CA HIS A 58 -0.60 -2.11 -8.00
C HIS A 58 -1.96 -2.81 -7.90
N PHE A 59 -2.34 -3.58 -8.93
CA PHE A 59 -3.67 -4.16 -9.06
C PHE A 59 -3.78 -5.64 -8.65
N HIS A 60 -2.95 -6.15 -7.73
CA HIS A 60 -3.36 -7.36 -7.00
C HIS A 60 -4.46 -7.05 -5.99
N LEU A 61 -5.43 -7.95 -5.88
CA LEU A 61 -6.68 -7.72 -5.16
C LEU A 61 -6.47 -7.37 -3.68
N ASP A 62 -5.44 -7.91 -3.07
CA ASP A 62 -5.03 -7.67 -1.68
C ASP A 62 -4.50 -6.24 -1.40
N HIS A 63 -4.37 -5.42 -2.45
CA HIS A 63 -3.97 -4.01 -2.33
C HIS A 63 -5.09 -3.02 -2.64
N TRP A 64 -6.21 -3.44 -3.25
CA TRP A 64 -7.29 -2.51 -3.61
C TRP A 64 -8.71 -3.06 -3.44
N GLY A 65 -8.87 -4.33 -3.06
CA GLY A 65 -10.17 -5.01 -3.05
C GLY A 65 -11.24 -4.32 -2.24
N ASP A 66 -10.90 -3.60 -1.17
CA ASP A 66 -11.87 -2.88 -0.34
C ASP A 66 -12.36 -1.55 -0.98
N LEU A 67 -11.82 -1.13 -2.13
CA LEU A 67 -12.45 -0.05 -2.93
C LEU A 67 -13.87 -0.45 -3.37
N VAL A 68 -14.15 -1.75 -3.55
CA VAL A 68 -15.47 -2.25 -3.93
C VAL A 68 -16.50 -2.05 -2.82
N PRO A 69 -16.34 -2.61 -1.60
CA PRO A 69 -17.27 -2.32 -0.50
C PRO A 69 -17.25 -0.84 -0.09
N TRP A 70 -16.15 -0.10 -0.29
CA TRP A 70 -16.12 1.34 -0.10
C TRP A 70 -17.12 2.03 -1.04
N ALA A 71 -17.08 1.71 -2.34
CA ALA A 71 -18.01 2.27 -3.31
C ALA A 71 -19.48 1.99 -2.94
N PHE A 72 -19.81 0.75 -2.60
CA PHE A 72 -21.16 0.41 -2.13
C PHE A 72 -21.58 1.14 -0.85
N GLY A 73 -20.66 1.25 0.12
CA GLY A 73 -20.89 1.97 1.37
C GLY A 73 -21.08 3.47 1.17
N ALA A 74 -20.39 4.08 0.22
CA ALA A 74 -20.57 5.49 -0.15
C ALA A 74 -21.87 5.73 -0.93
N MET A 75 -22.28 4.80 -1.80
CA MET A 75 -23.52 4.92 -2.57
C MET A 75 -24.78 4.63 -1.73
N PHE A 76 -24.74 3.60 -0.89
CA PHE A 76 -25.95 3.04 -0.27
C PHE A 76 -25.88 2.94 1.26
N GLY A 77 -24.73 3.17 1.86
CA GLY A 77 -24.47 2.91 3.28
C GLY A 77 -24.11 4.14 4.10
N ALA A 78 -23.28 3.91 5.12
CA ALA A 78 -22.86 4.91 6.09
C ALA A 78 -21.99 6.03 5.49
N GLY A 79 -21.48 5.83 4.29
CA GLY A 79 -20.65 6.81 3.56
C GLY A 79 -21.45 7.79 2.70
N GLN A 80 -22.79 7.68 2.64
CA GLN A 80 -23.60 8.60 1.83
C GLN A 80 -23.38 10.05 2.24
N GLY A 81 -23.09 10.90 1.24
CA GLY A 81 -22.82 12.32 1.45
C GLY A 81 -21.42 12.65 1.97
N SER A 82 -20.56 11.65 2.18
CA SER A 82 -19.16 11.89 2.48
C SER A 82 -18.43 12.45 1.27
N PRO A 83 -17.47 13.38 1.44
CA PRO A 83 -16.67 13.86 0.32
C PRO A 83 -15.90 12.69 -0.33
N PRO A 84 -15.91 12.59 -1.67
CA PRO A 84 -15.14 11.55 -2.36
C PRO A 84 -13.63 11.79 -2.17
N PRO A 85 -12.86 10.80 -1.70
CA PRO A 85 -11.42 10.91 -1.62
C PRO A 85 -10.78 10.97 -3.02
N GLU A 86 -9.59 11.58 -3.13
CA GLU A 86 -8.75 11.35 -4.30
C GLU A 86 -8.34 9.88 -4.36
N LEU A 87 -8.28 9.32 -5.56
CA LEU A 87 -7.82 7.94 -5.77
C LEU A 87 -6.68 7.96 -6.80
N TRP A 88 -5.46 7.78 -6.30
CA TRP A 88 -4.27 7.75 -7.11
C TRP A 88 -3.91 6.31 -7.49
N LEU A 89 -3.83 6.05 -8.78
CA LEU A 89 -3.70 4.73 -9.38
C LEU A 89 -2.40 4.61 -10.18
N PRO A 90 -1.81 3.42 -10.28
CA PRO A 90 -0.74 3.17 -11.23
C PRO A 90 -1.26 3.30 -12.67
N PRO A 91 -0.36 3.49 -13.66
CA PRO A 91 -0.73 3.55 -15.08
C PRO A 91 -1.59 2.36 -15.51
N GLY A 92 -2.68 2.62 -16.24
CA GLY A 92 -3.70 1.64 -16.63
C GLY A 92 -4.77 1.37 -15.56
N GLY A 93 -4.69 2.05 -14.42
CA GLY A 93 -5.60 1.84 -13.30
C GLY A 93 -7.02 2.29 -13.58
N LEU A 94 -7.21 3.37 -14.31
CA LEU A 94 -8.54 3.84 -14.71
C LEU A 94 -9.27 2.79 -15.57
N GLU A 95 -8.57 2.22 -16.54
CA GLU A 95 -9.12 1.17 -17.42
C GLU A 95 -9.42 -0.10 -16.63
N THR A 96 -8.54 -0.49 -15.70
CA THR A 96 -8.75 -1.66 -14.82
C THR A 96 -10.00 -1.50 -13.96
N LEU A 97 -10.21 -0.36 -13.32
CA LEU A 97 -11.41 -0.12 -12.51
C LEU A 97 -12.69 -0.06 -13.35
N ALA A 98 -12.64 0.56 -14.54
CA ALA A 98 -13.78 0.60 -15.45
C ALA A 98 -14.19 -0.82 -15.89
N SER A 99 -13.22 -1.62 -16.37
CA SER A 99 -13.45 -3.02 -16.78
C SER A 99 -13.97 -3.90 -15.64
N PHE A 100 -13.48 -3.66 -14.42
CA PHE A 100 -13.98 -4.36 -13.25
C PHE A 100 -15.44 -4.00 -12.97
N GLY A 101 -15.81 -2.71 -12.99
CA GLY A 101 -17.18 -2.25 -12.81
C GLY A 101 -18.14 -2.84 -13.87
N GLU A 102 -17.74 -2.84 -15.14
CA GLU A 102 -18.47 -3.45 -16.25
C GLU A 102 -18.76 -4.94 -15.99
N SER A 103 -17.78 -5.69 -15.47
CA SER A 103 -17.95 -7.12 -15.21
C SER A 103 -19.01 -7.44 -14.15
N PHE A 104 -19.35 -6.45 -13.31
CA PHE A 104 -20.43 -6.52 -12.32
C PHE A 104 -21.72 -5.82 -12.77
N GLY A 105 -21.78 -5.28 -13.98
CA GLY A 105 -22.92 -4.53 -14.50
C GLY A 105 -23.10 -3.16 -13.82
N VAL A 106 -22.03 -2.57 -13.30
CA VAL A 106 -22.01 -1.25 -12.66
C VAL A 106 -20.86 -0.44 -13.25
N ASP A 107 -21.02 0.00 -14.49
CA ASP A 107 -19.96 0.66 -15.31
C ASP A 107 -19.33 1.88 -14.63
N SER A 108 -20.09 2.58 -13.78
CA SER A 108 -19.63 3.77 -13.05
C SER A 108 -19.43 3.52 -11.55
N MET A 109 -19.13 2.27 -11.15
CA MET A 109 -19.04 1.89 -9.74
C MET A 109 -18.13 2.81 -8.91
N PHE A 110 -17.03 3.25 -9.49
CA PHE A 110 -16.02 4.07 -8.81
C PHE A 110 -16.17 5.56 -9.07
N ASP A 111 -16.93 5.93 -10.12
CA ASP A 111 -17.16 7.31 -10.49
C ASP A 111 -18.06 8.03 -9.48
N GLY A 112 -17.70 9.25 -9.09
CA GLY A 112 -18.45 10.02 -8.11
C GLY A 112 -18.28 9.55 -6.65
N VAL A 113 -17.79 8.33 -6.42
CA VAL A 113 -17.40 7.81 -5.11
C VAL A 113 -15.96 8.17 -4.80
N PHE A 114 -15.11 8.15 -5.81
CA PHE A 114 -13.73 8.57 -5.78
C PHE A 114 -13.48 9.66 -6.81
N ARG A 115 -12.32 10.33 -6.70
CA ARG A 115 -11.75 11.20 -7.75
C ARG A 115 -10.50 10.52 -8.32
N PRO A 116 -10.67 9.55 -9.26
CA PRO A 116 -9.57 8.73 -9.73
C PRO A 116 -8.63 9.53 -10.63
N ARG A 117 -7.34 9.27 -10.48
CA ARG A 117 -6.23 9.84 -11.26
C ARG A 117 -5.12 8.80 -11.38
N GLU A 118 -4.36 8.84 -12.45
CA GLU A 118 -3.15 8.04 -12.58
C GLU A 118 -1.93 8.88 -12.24
N TYR A 119 -0.94 8.26 -11.62
CA TYR A 119 0.38 8.83 -11.42
C TYR A 119 1.38 8.24 -12.43
N GLU A 120 2.56 8.85 -12.56
CA GLU A 120 3.63 8.41 -13.44
C GLU A 120 4.88 8.09 -12.64
N ASP A 121 5.69 7.12 -13.12
CA ASP A 121 6.96 6.74 -12.50
C ASP A 121 7.90 7.93 -12.29
N GLY A 122 8.39 8.10 -11.07
CA GLY A 122 9.32 9.16 -10.70
C GLY A 122 8.74 10.58 -10.72
N VAL A 123 7.46 10.77 -11.08
CA VAL A 123 6.83 12.09 -11.11
C VAL A 123 6.09 12.34 -9.80
N PRO A 124 6.55 13.29 -8.95
CA PRO A 124 5.89 13.60 -7.69
C PRO A 124 4.47 14.15 -7.89
N PHE A 125 3.58 13.78 -6.99
CA PHE A 125 2.25 14.37 -6.86
C PHE A 125 1.92 14.70 -5.41
N VAL A 126 0.93 15.56 -5.19
CA VAL A 126 0.47 15.91 -3.83
C VAL A 126 -0.84 15.19 -3.55
N ALA A 127 -0.89 14.46 -2.43
CA ALA A 127 -2.07 13.75 -1.95
C ALA A 127 -2.25 13.98 -0.45
N ALA A 128 -3.42 14.46 -0.03
CA ALA A 128 -3.74 14.72 1.38
C ALA A 128 -2.70 15.62 2.10
N GLY A 129 -2.03 16.54 1.40
CA GLY A 129 -0.98 17.42 1.95
C GLY A 129 0.41 16.79 2.04
N PHE A 130 0.60 15.58 1.52
CA PHE A 130 1.90 14.92 1.41
C PHE A 130 2.44 14.99 -0.01
N ASP A 131 3.75 15.18 -0.14
CA ASP A 131 4.48 14.92 -1.40
C ASP A 131 4.68 13.41 -1.54
N VAL A 132 4.17 12.83 -2.62
CA VAL A 132 4.28 11.39 -2.91
C VAL A 132 5.06 11.20 -4.20
N THR A 133 6.14 10.42 -4.15
CA THR A 133 6.94 10.05 -5.32
C THR A 133 6.82 8.55 -5.56
N PRO A 134 6.17 8.11 -6.64
CA PRO A 134 6.13 6.70 -7.02
C PRO A 134 7.47 6.28 -7.64
N VAL A 135 7.93 5.09 -7.32
CA VAL A 135 9.15 4.48 -7.85
C VAL A 135 8.81 3.11 -8.41
N ARG A 136 9.04 2.90 -9.70
CA ARG A 136 8.79 1.62 -10.36
C ARG A 136 9.59 0.50 -9.71
N LEU A 137 8.92 -0.59 -9.37
CA LEU A 137 9.50 -1.81 -8.80
C LEU A 137 9.25 -3.02 -9.73
N VAL A 138 9.62 -4.21 -9.26
CA VAL A 138 9.51 -5.47 -10.03
C VAL A 138 8.59 -6.43 -9.29
N HIS A 139 7.47 -6.82 -9.93
CA HIS A 139 6.51 -7.74 -9.33
C HIS A 139 5.75 -8.49 -10.44
N PHE A 140 6.13 -9.74 -10.74
CA PHE A 140 5.50 -10.61 -11.77
C PHE A 140 5.23 -9.93 -13.13
N GLY A 141 6.05 -8.95 -13.52
CA GLY A 141 5.85 -8.20 -14.76
C GLY A 141 4.71 -7.16 -14.73
N LEU A 142 4.04 -6.96 -13.59
CA LEU A 142 2.98 -5.97 -13.42
C LEU A 142 3.52 -4.54 -13.29
N ALA A 143 2.63 -3.57 -13.53
CA ALA A 143 2.88 -2.19 -13.17
C ALA A 143 2.76 -2.03 -11.65
N THR A 144 3.89 -2.16 -10.94
CA THR A 144 3.97 -2.01 -9.48
C THR A 144 4.90 -0.88 -9.08
N PHE A 145 4.56 -0.21 -7.99
CA PHE A 145 5.29 0.97 -7.50
C PHE A 145 5.43 0.94 -5.99
N GLY A 146 6.62 1.29 -5.51
CA GLY A 146 6.77 1.77 -4.15
C GLY A 146 6.41 3.25 -4.07
N LEU A 147 5.97 3.70 -2.91
CA LEU A 147 5.56 5.07 -2.68
C LEU A 147 6.44 5.71 -1.59
N ARG A 148 7.13 6.80 -1.98
CA ARG A 148 7.89 7.63 -1.05
C ARG A 148 7.02 8.83 -0.65
N VAL A 149 6.68 8.93 0.63
CA VAL A 149 5.74 9.91 1.18
C VAL A 149 6.48 10.87 2.11
N SER A 150 6.35 12.18 1.89
CA SER A 150 7.01 13.20 2.72
C SER A 150 6.02 14.30 3.14
N ASP A 151 6.17 14.79 4.39
CA ASP A 151 5.50 16.00 4.88
C ASP A 151 6.45 17.20 4.90
N GLY A 152 7.60 17.12 4.20
CA GLY A 152 8.66 18.12 4.18
C GLY A 152 9.61 18.08 5.39
N ARG A 153 9.31 17.28 6.42
CA ARG A 153 10.15 17.08 7.62
C ARG A 153 10.54 15.63 7.81
N ARG A 154 9.62 14.72 7.55
CA ARG A 154 9.74 13.28 7.70
C ARG A 154 9.43 12.57 6.40
N THR A 155 10.03 11.43 6.22
CA THR A 155 9.86 10.61 5.03
C THR A 155 9.57 9.16 5.40
N LEU A 156 8.47 8.65 4.84
CA LEU A 156 8.08 7.24 4.84
C LEU A 156 8.35 6.67 3.44
N ALA A 157 9.00 5.51 3.36
CA ALA A 157 9.06 4.70 2.15
C ALA A 157 8.19 3.45 2.34
N TYR A 158 7.34 3.15 1.37
CA TYR A 158 6.48 1.97 1.34
C TYR A 158 6.76 1.18 0.06
N SER A 159 7.17 -0.07 0.18
CA SER A 159 7.57 -0.87 -0.98
C SER A 159 6.39 -1.31 -1.85
N GLY A 160 5.15 -1.43 -1.29
CA GLY A 160 4.19 -2.33 -1.92
C GLY A 160 4.80 -3.73 -2.02
N ASP A 161 4.52 -4.44 -3.12
CA ASP A 161 5.09 -5.75 -3.41
C ASP A 161 6.23 -5.62 -4.42
N SER A 162 7.32 -6.34 -4.18
CA SER A 162 8.51 -6.28 -5.04
C SER A 162 9.39 -7.50 -4.95
N ALA A 163 9.95 -7.91 -6.08
CA ALA A 163 11.15 -8.73 -6.12
C ALA A 163 12.39 -7.90 -5.74
N PRO A 164 13.55 -8.53 -5.47
CA PRO A 164 14.81 -7.85 -5.26
C PRO A 164 15.16 -6.94 -6.44
N THR A 165 15.36 -5.65 -6.15
CA THR A 165 15.76 -4.64 -7.13
C THR A 165 16.51 -3.51 -6.45
N PRO A 166 17.53 -2.89 -7.13
CA PRO A 166 18.19 -1.70 -6.60
C PRO A 166 17.26 -0.52 -6.35
N ALA A 167 16.10 -0.47 -7.04
CA ALA A 167 15.10 0.57 -6.87
C ALA A 167 14.50 0.62 -5.45
N LEU A 168 14.51 -0.48 -4.70
CA LEU A 168 14.09 -0.50 -3.29
C LEU A 168 14.99 0.39 -2.42
N ALA A 169 16.32 0.32 -2.63
CA ALA A 169 17.25 1.18 -1.90
C ALA A 169 17.12 2.66 -2.31
N GLU A 170 16.80 2.92 -3.58
CA GLU A 170 16.51 4.29 -4.08
C GLU A 170 15.23 4.84 -3.43
N LEU A 171 14.14 4.06 -3.45
CA LEU A 171 12.86 4.39 -2.82
C LEU A 171 13.04 4.80 -1.35
N ALA A 172 13.79 4.00 -0.59
CA ALA A 172 13.97 4.17 0.84
C ALA A 172 15.19 5.05 1.22
N ARG A 173 15.90 5.63 0.24
CA ARG A 173 17.14 6.41 0.49
C ARG A 173 16.95 7.47 1.57
N GLY A 174 17.59 7.27 2.72
CA GLY A 174 17.55 8.19 3.86
C GLY A 174 16.15 8.46 4.42
N ALA A 175 15.19 7.58 4.20
CA ALA A 175 13.85 7.70 4.80
C ALA A 175 13.91 7.51 6.32
N ASP A 176 13.04 8.17 7.07
CA ASP A 176 12.93 7.95 8.51
C ASP A 176 12.39 6.55 8.83
N LEU A 177 11.45 6.05 7.99
CA LEU A 177 10.86 4.73 8.11
C LEU A 177 10.77 4.07 6.72
N PHE A 178 11.13 2.79 6.65
CA PHE A 178 10.93 1.93 5.50
C PHE A 178 9.98 0.78 5.87
N LEU A 179 8.78 0.78 5.29
CA LEU A 179 7.87 -0.35 5.28
C LEU A 179 8.25 -1.22 4.08
N CYS A 180 8.78 -2.41 4.33
CA CYS A 180 9.25 -3.31 3.29
C CYS A 180 8.58 -4.67 3.40
N GLU A 181 8.05 -5.16 2.29
CA GLU A 181 7.50 -6.51 2.22
C GLU A 181 8.55 -7.57 2.46
N ALA A 182 8.14 -8.75 2.97
CA ALA A 182 8.98 -9.94 3.09
C ALA A 182 8.13 -11.21 3.09
N THR A 183 7.46 -11.44 1.99
CA THR A 183 6.46 -12.51 1.85
C THR A 183 7.06 -13.91 1.87
N LEU A 184 8.28 -14.07 1.34
CA LEU A 184 8.90 -15.38 1.14
C LEU A 184 9.75 -15.81 2.33
N ASP A 185 9.78 -17.14 2.60
CA ASP A 185 10.73 -17.77 3.50
C ASP A 185 12.12 -17.89 2.85
N GLN A 186 12.13 -18.38 1.63
CA GLN A 186 13.34 -18.58 0.83
C GLN A 186 13.16 -18.02 -0.58
N PRO A 187 14.25 -17.61 -1.26
CA PRO A 187 14.19 -17.25 -2.65
C PRO A 187 13.60 -18.37 -3.49
N ASP A 188 12.70 -18.07 -4.44
CA ASP A 188 12.25 -19.08 -5.39
C ASP A 188 13.38 -19.40 -6.38
N PRO A 189 13.96 -20.61 -6.33
CA PRO A 189 15.08 -20.97 -7.21
C PRO A 189 14.64 -21.22 -8.65
N THR A 190 13.34 -21.30 -8.93
CA THR A 190 12.79 -21.59 -10.26
C THR A 190 12.35 -20.32 -11.00
N ALA A 191 12.21 -19.20 -10.30
CA ALA A 191 11.87 -17.95 -10.92
C ALA A 191 13.04 -17.40 -11.75
N ALA A 192 12.82 -17.15 -13.04
CA ALA A 192 13.78 -16.44 -13.86
C ALA A 192 13.96 -14.98 -13.38
N ASP A 193 15.09 -14.37 -13.71
CA ASP A 193 15.32 -12.97 -13.40
C ASP A 193 14.18 -12.10 -13.97
N GLY A 194 13.51 -11.34 -13.09
CA GLY A 194 12.38 -10.47 -13.44
C GLY A 194 10.99 -11.14 -13.39
N GLU A 195 10.90 -12.45 -13.18
CA GLU A 195 9.62 -13.16 -12.99
C GLU A 195 9.21 -13.29 -11.52
N ARG A 196 10.16 -13.08 -10.62
CA ARG A 196 9.92 -13.14 -9.18
C ARG A 196 9.09 -11.94 -8.73
N GLY A 197 8.19 -12.15 -7.76
CA GLY A 197 7.26 -11.12 -7.28
C GLY A 197 7.57 -10.56 -5.91
N HIS A 198 8.26 -11.31 -5.02
CA HIS A 198 8.39 -10.99 -3.61
C HIS A 198 9.81 -11.13 -3.06
N LEU A 199 10.01 -10.53 -1.87
CA LEU A 199 11.25 -10.58 -1.10
C LEU A 199 11.22 -11.67 -0.01
N THR A 200 12.40 -12.12 0.39
CA THR A 200 12.64 -12.72 1.71
C THR A 200 12.95 -11.64 2.75
N ALA A 201 12.92 -12.00 4.03
CA ALA A 201 13.29 -11.08 5.11
C ALA A 201 14.74 -10.59 4.98
N ASP A 202 15.67 -11.47 4.60
CA ASP A 202 17.10 -11.10 4.39
C ASP A 202 17.28 -10.09 3.27
N GLU A 203 16.51 -10.21 2.20
CA GLU A 203 16.53 -9.27 1.07
C GLU A 203 15.93 -7.92 1.44
N ALA A 204 14.85 -7.90 2.24
CA ALA A 204 14.30 -6.66 2.79
C ALA A 204 15.31 -5.95 3.70
N VAL A 205 16.02 -6.69 4.56
CA VAL A 205 17.11 -6.18 5.42
C VAL A 205 18.29 -5.67 4.58
N ALA A 206 18.64 -6.37 3.51
CA ALA A 206 19.71 -5.93 2.60
C ALA A 206 19.34 -4.61 1.89
N ALA A 207 18.11 -4.48 1.40
CA ALA A 207 17.61 -3.25 0.79
C ALA A 207 17.59 -2.09 1.81
N PHE A 208 17.14 -2.34 3.03
CA PHE A 208 17.19 -1.37 4.13
C PHE A 208 18.59 -0.87 4.42
N ARG A 209 19.57 -1.79 4.58
CA ARG A 209 20.96 -1.41 4.82
C ARG A 209 21.54 -0.57 3.69
N ALA A 210 21.22 -0.92 2.45
CA ALA A 210 21.70 -0.20 1.27
C ALA A 210 21.08 1.21 1.14
N SER A 211 19.85 1.40 1.63
CA SER A 211 19.11 2.67 1.55
C SER A 211 19.61 3.74 2.53
N GLY A 212 20.16 3.33 3.67
CA GLY A 212 20.51 4.23 4.77
C GLY A 212 19.26 4.80 5.49
N ALA A 213 18.11 4.13 5.38
CA ALA A 213 16.90 4.49 6.12
C ALA A 213 17.09 4.33 7.64
N GLY A 214 16.33 5.07 8.43
CA GLY A 214 16.49 5.11 9.89
C GLY A 214 15.88 3.90 10.62
N ARG A 215 14.80 3.33 10.07
CA ARG A 215 14.06 2.20 10.68
C ARG A 215 13.45 1.34 9.58
N LEU A 216 13.50 0.03 9.77
CA LEU A 216 12.80 -0.97 8.96
C LEU A 216 11.63 -1.55 9.75
N VAL A 217 10.48 -1.66 9.13
CA VAL A 217 9.36 -2.46 9.61
C VAL A 217 8.94 -3.40 8.47
N VAL A 218 9.01 -4.69 8.73
CA VAL A 218 8.62 -5.73 7.76
C VAL A 218 7.10 -5.86 7.74
N ILE A 219 6.55 -5.86 6.53
CA ILE A 219 5.12 -5.96 6.22
C ILE A 219 4.86 -7.12 5.26
N HIS A 220 3.59 -7.38 4.94
CA HIS A 220 3.17 -8.36 3.93
C HIS A 220 3.80 -9.75 4.17
N ARG A 221 3.93 -10.13 5.44
CA ARG A 221 4.59 -11.39 5.84
C ARG A 221 3.61 -12.34 6.48
N PRO A 222 3.56 -13.61 6.01
CA PRO A 222 2.79 -14.66 6.67
C PRO A 222 3.20 -14.85 8.13
N ASP A 223 2.24 -14.99 9.04
CA ASP A 223 2.50 -15.22 10.48
C ASP A 223 3.24 -16.53 10.75
N GLU A 224 3.08 -17.49 9.85
CA GLU A 224 3.74 -18.80 9.92
C GLU A 224 5.26 -18.71 9.69
N LEU A 225 5.73 -17.64 9.06
CA LEU A 225 7.14 -17.48 8.75
C LEU A 225 7.88 -16.78 9.88
N PRO A 226 9.01 -17.33 10.36
CA PRO A 226 9.82 -16.70 11.38
C PRO A 226 10.44 -15.40 10.86
N LEU A 227 10.81 -14.53 11.78
CA LEU A 227 11.59 -13.35 11.53
C LEU A 227 12.73 -13.28 12.54
N ASP A 228 13.92 -12.89 12.11
CA ASP A 228 15.10 -12.82 12.96
C ASP A 228 14.91 -11.85 14.13
N GLU A 229 15.52 -12.17 15.28
CA GLU A 229 15.54 -11.30 16.43
C GLU A 229 16.13 -9.92 16.05
N GLY A 230 15.37 -8.86 16.37
CA GLY A 230 15.75 -7.47 16.10
C GLY A 230 15.24 -6.91 14.78
N VAL A 231 14.58 -7.70 13.93
CA VAL A 231 13.82 -7.20 12.78
C VAL A 231 12.37 -6.99 13.21
N GLU A 232 11.88 -5.76 13.09
CA GLU A 232 10.53 -5.41 13.50
C GLU A 232 9.50 -5.87 12.48
N ARG A 233 8.45 -6.58 12.95
CA ARG A 233 7.29 -6.98 12.15
C ARG A 233 6.12 -6.03 12.41
N ALA A 234 5.44 -5.61 11.36
CA ALA A 234 4.15 -4.96 11.47
C ALA A 234 3.06 -5.93 11.95
N HIS A 235 2.06 -5.38 12.57
CA HIS A 235 0.80 -6.03 12.89
C HIS A 235 -0.34 -5.02 12.75
N ASP A 236 -1.55 -5.50 12.54
CA ASP A 236 -2.74 -4.64 12.47
C ASP A 236 -2.87 -3.83 13.76
N GLY A 237 -3.10 -2.53 13.63
CA GLY A 237 -3.21 -1.60 14.73
C GLY A 237 -1.90 -1.01 15.25
N LEU A 238 -0.73 -1.41 14.72
CA LEU A 238 0.55 -0.76 15.06
C LEU A 238 0.51 0.72 14.69
N GLU A 239 0.84 1.58 15.66
CA GLU A 239 0.93 3.02 15.45
C GLU A 239 2.37 3.51 15.65
N LEU A 240 2.87 4.29 14.69
CA LEU A 240 4.22 4.84 14.70
C LEU A 240 4.16 6.36 14.50
N THR A 241 5.00 7.08 15.25
CA THR A 241 5.23 8.52 15.03
C THR A 241 6.63 8.70 14.46
N LEU A 242 6.73 9.37 13.31
CA LEU A 242 7.97 9.69 12.63
C LEU A 242 8.47 11.07 13.04
#